data_1ca7e429a90cf5423a4af26e95ad8df7
#
_entry.id   1ca7e429a90cf5423a4af26e95ad8df7
#
_cell.length_a   1.000
_cell.length_b   1.000
_cell.length_c   1.000
_cell.angle_alpha   90.00
_cell.angle_beta   90.00
_cell.angle_gamma   90.00
#
_symmetry.space_group_name_H-M   'P 1'
#
loop_
_entity.id
_entity.type
_entity.pdbx_description
1 polymer ?
#
loop_
_entity_poly.entity_id
_entity_poly.type
_entity_poly.pdbx_seq_one_letter_code
_entity_poly.pdbx_strand_id
1 'polypeptide(L)'
;MLTSDLGPKTTEYLMKEIRRGVTEGIINHTGDVMPFMEDRITEMLIDQEDEITLHHPEVILVVGVNGVGKTTTIAKIGLNYYTKEGKKVIIAAGDTFRAAAADQLSIWADRVGVPIVKHKEGADPAAVVYDAMEAAKARNADLVIVDTAGRLHTKVNLMEELEKDWGA
;
A
#
# COMPACT_ATOMS: atom_id res chain seq x y z
N MET A 1 -15.60 -7.88 -16.66
CA MET A 1 -14.72 -6.71 -16.45
C MET A 1 -15.41 -5.57 -15.70
N LEU A 2 -16.63 -5.14 -16.04
CA LEU A 2 -17.33 -4.09 -15.28
C LEU A 2 -17.68 -4.46 -13.84
N THR A 3 -17.73 -5.76 -13.54
CA THR A 3 -17.96 -6.31 -12.19
C THR A 3 -16.66 -6.64 -11.44
N SER A 4 -15.51 -6.49 -12.09
CA SER A 4 -14.19 -6.65 -11.48
C SER A 4 -13.68 -5.30 -10.96
N ASP A 5 -12.72 -5.33 -10.05
CA ASP A 5 -12.16 -4.16 -9.40
C ASP A 5 -11.16 -3.35 -10.26
N LEU A 6 -11.12 -3.59 -11.57
CA LEU A 6 -10.17 -2.96 -12.50
C LEU A 6 -10.40 -1.46 -12.76
N GLY A 7 -11.54 -0.92 -12.37
CA GLY A 7 -11.89 0.46 -12.67
C GLY A 7 -12.24 0.72 -14.16
N PRO A 8 -12.96 1.81 -14.46
CA PRO A 8 -13.49 2.06 -15.82
C PRO A 8 -12.39 2.35 -16.85
N LYS A 9 -11.36 3.11 -16.50
CA LYS A 9 -10.28 3.49 -17.44
C LYS A 9 -9.48 2.26 -17.90
N THR A 10 -9.07 1.39 -16.97
CA THR A 10 -8.34 0.16 -17.31
C THR A 10 -9.20 -0.80 -18.10
N THR A 11 -10.50 -0.90 -17.77
CA THR A 11 -11.45 -1.72 -18.53
C THR A 11 -11.58 -1.22 -19.96
N GLU A 12 -11.73 0.07 -20.18
CA GLU A 12 -11.84 0.67 -21.51
C GLU A 12 -10.57 0.44 -22.33
N TYR A 13 -9.40 0.63 -21.74
CA TYR A 13 -8.12 0.36 -22.36
C TYR A 13 -8.02 -1.11 -22.82
N LEU A 14 -8.24 -2.06 -21.94
CA LEU A 14 -8.16 -3.49 -22.26
C LEU A 14 -9.16 -3.90 -23.34
N MET A 15 -10.39 -3.36 -23.31
CA MET A 15 -11.38 -3.61 -24.34
C MET A 15 -10.96 -3.08 -25.72
N LYS A 16 -10.30 -1.93 -25.75
CA LYS A 16 -9.73 -1.35 -26.97
C LYS A 16 -8.62 -2.24 -27.54
N GLU A 17 -7.72 -2.69 -26.67
CA GLU A 17 -6.61 -3.58 -27.06
C GLU A 17 -7.12 -4.94 -27.58
N ILE A 18 -8.11 -5.56 -26.93
CA ILE A 18 -8.74 -6.79 -27.42
C ILE A 18 -9.33 -6.59 -28.83
N ARG A 19 -10.06 -5.51 -29.05
CA ARG A 19 -10.62 -5.20 -30.39
C ARG A 19 -9.51 -5.03 -31.44
N ARG A 20 -8.41 -4.37 -31.07
CA ARG A 20 -7.24 -4.22 -31.94
C ARG A 20 -6.64 -5.59 -32.26
N GLY A 21 -6.40 -6.44 -31.26
CA GLY A 21 -5.85 -7.80 -31.43
C GLY A 21 -6.70 -8.68 -32.34
N VAL A 22 -8.03 -8.57 -32.29
CA VAL A 22 -8.94 -9.25 -33.22
C VAL A 22 -8.79 -8.69 -34.64
N THR A 23 -8.72 -7.38 -34.81
CA THR A 23 -8.59 -6.74 -36.12
C THR A 23 -7.24 -7.06 -36.78
N GLU A 24 -6.16 -7.14 -35.99
CA GLU A 24 -4.82 -7.47 -36.45
C GLU A 24 -4.58 -8.99 -36.62
N GLY A 25 -5.57 -9.83 -36.30
CA GLY A 25 -5.48 -11.29 -36.44
C GLY A 25 -4.58 -11.94 -35.41
N ILE A 26 -4.28 -11.26 -34.32
CA ILE A 26 -3.55 -11.83 -33.16
C ILE A 26 -4.48 -12.71 -32.33
N ILE A 27 -5.72 -12.27 -32.14
CA ILE A 27 -6.79 -13.01 -31.47
C ILE A 27 -7.66 -13.65 -32.53
N ASN A 28 -7.56 -14.97 -32.73
CA ASN A 28 -8.33 -15.71 -33.72
C ASN A 28 -9.44 -16.55 -33.08
N HIS A 29 -9.27 -16.92 -31.79
CA HIS A 29 -10.21 -17.75 -31.06
C HIS A 29 -10.43 -17.19 -29.66
N THR A 30 -11.51 -17.60 -29.01
CA THR A 30 -11.81 -17.17 -27.63
C THR A 30 -10.71 -17.58 -26.63
N GLY A 31 -9.99 -18.66 -26.89
CA GLY A 31 -8.86 -19.10 -26.09
C GLY A 31 -7.65 -18.16 -26.10
N ASP A 32 -7.51 -17.32 -27.14
CA ASP A 32 -6.39 -16.39 -27.28
C ASP A 32 -6.58 -15.12 -26.44
N VAL A 33 -7.81 -14.86 -25.99
CA VAL A 33 -8.15 -13.61 -25.29
C VAL A 33 -7.43 -13.49 -23.95
N MET A 34 -7.41 -14.55 -23.14
CA MET A 34 -6.79 -14.52 -21.81
C MET A 34 -5.27 -14.33 -21.89
N PRO A 35 -4.52 -15.13 -22.69
CA PRO A 35 -3.09 -14.90 -22.83
C PRO A 35 -2.78 -13.49 -23.35
N PHE A 36 -3.52 -12.99 -24.34
CA PHE A 36 -3.35 -11.64 -24.84
C PHE A 36 -3.56 -10.57 -23.77
N MET A 37 -4.58 -10.74 -22.92
CA MET A 37 -4.84 -9.82 -21.80
C MET A 37 -3.73 -9.86 -20.75
N GLU A 38 -3.23 -11.06 -20.43
CA GLU A 38 -2.12 -11.24 -19.50
C GLU A 38 -0.87 -10.49 -19.98
N ASP A 39 -0.55 -10.60 -21.26
CA ASP A 39 0.56 -9.86 -21.88
C ASP A 39 0.35 -8.33 -21.77
N ARG A 40 -0.83 -7.83 -22.11
CA ARG A 40 -1.12 -6.39 -22.03
C ARG A 40 -1.09 -5.86 -20.61
N ILE A 41 -1.62 -6.61 -19.64
CA ILE A 41 -1.55 -6.24 -18.22
C ILE A 41 -0.09 -6.26 -17.74
N THR A 42 0.66 -7.26 -18.13
CA THR A 42 2.08 -7.37 -17.78
C THR A 42 2.87 -6.18 -18.32
N GLU A 43 2.66 -5.81 -19.58
CA GLU A 43 3.29 -4.61 -20.15
C GLU A 43 2.93 -3.33 -19.38
N MET A 44 1.66 -3.16 -19.00
CA MET A 44 1.23 -2.01 -18.19
C MET A 44 1.93 -1.93 -16.83
N LEU A 45 2.29 -3.08 -16.25
CA LEU A 45 2.97 -3.16 -14.95
C LEU A 45 4.49 -2.98 -15.07
N ILE A 46 5.08 -3.39 -16.20
CA ILE A 46 6.54 -3.27 -16.45
C ILE A 46 6.94 -1.84 -16.84
N ASP A 47 6.06 -1.12 -17.51
CA ASP A 47 6.31 0.26 -17.98
C ASP A 47 6.42 1.31 -16.85
N GLN A 48 6.31 0.86 -15.60
CA GLN A 48 6.53 1.65 -14.39
C GLN A 48 7.83 1.24 -13.67
N GLU A 49 8.92 1.05 -14.41
CA GLU A 49 10.25 1.16 -13.81
C GLU A 49 10.56 2.65 -13.53
N ASP A 50 9.81 3.24 -12.62
CA ASP A 50 10.32 4.38 -11.91
C ASP A 50 11.58 3.92 -11.17
N GLU A 51 12.73 4.52 -11.48
CA GLU A 51 13.92 4.40 -10.65
C GLU A 51 13.47 4.72 -9.22
N ILE A 52 13.33 3.68 -8.39
CA ILE A 52 13.03 3.85 -6.97
C ILE A 52 14.22 4.59 -6.39
N THR A 53 14.13 5.92 -6.40
CA THR A 53 15.09 6.76 -5.70
C THR A 53 14.83 6.52 -4.22
N LEU A 54 15.68 5.69 -3.59
CA LEU A 54 15.59 5.42 -2.16
C LEU A 54 15.88 6.71 -1.41
N HIS A 55 14.83 7.36 -0.94
CA HIS A 55 14.94 8.49 -0.02
C HIS A 55 15.01 7.95 1.40
N HIS A 56 15.85 8.53 2.23
CA HIS A 56 15.87 8.20 3.66
C HIS A 56 15.02 9.20 4.46
N PRO A 57 14.14 8.73 5.33
CA PRO A 57 13.79 7.32 5.56
C PRO A 57 12.98 6.72 4.39
N GLU A 58 13.14 5.42 4.14
CA GLU A 58 12.22 4.65 3.30
C GLU A 58 10.82 4.62 3.94
N VAL A 59 9.75 4.62 3.13
CA VAL A 59 8.38 4.52 3.63
C VAL A 59 7.69 3.30 3.03
N ILE A 60 7.20 2.40 3.89
CA ILE A 60 6.35 1.26 3.49
C ILE A 60 4.92 1.55 3.92
N LEU A 61 4.05 1.80 2.95
CA LEU A 61 2.62 1.96 3.19
C LEU A 61 1.92 0.59 3.07
N VAL A 62 1.32 0.10 4.16
CA VAL A 62 0.66 -1.22 4.17
C VAL A 62 -0.84 -1.03 3.97
N VAL A 63 -1.32 -1.42 2.80
CA VAL A 63 -2.72 -1.26 2.38
C VAL A 63 -3.45 -2.61 2.32
N GLY A 64 -4.77 -2.59 2.46
CA GLY A 64 -5.61 -3.78 2.36
C GLY A 64 -6.88 -3.68 3.20
N VAL A 65 -7.84 -4.56 2.95
CA VAL A 65 -9.13 -4.58 3.67
C VAL A 65 -8.97 -4.98 5.13
N ASN A 66 -9.98 -4.71 5.96
CA ASN A 66 -9.99 -5.14 7.35
C ASN A 66 -9.93 -6.68 7.46
N GLY A 67 -9.15 -7.17 8.42
CA GLY A 67 -9.04 -8.61 8.70
C GLY A 67 -8.07 -9.40 7.83
N VAL A 68 -7.46 -8.82 6.79
CA VAL A 68 -6.47 -9.53 5.93
C VAL A 68 -5.10 -9.72 6.59
N GLY A 69 -4.88 -9.17 7.77
CA GLY A 69 -3.62 -9.34 8.51
C GLY A 69 -2.60 -8.22 8.36
N LYS A 70 -3.00 -7.00 7.97
CA LYS A 70 -2.10 -5.83 7.87
C LYS A 70 -1.26 -5.65 9.13
N THR A 71 -1.88 -5.45 10.28
CA THR A 71 -1.21 -5.24 11.58
C THR A 71 -0.20 -6.35 11.89
N THR A 72 -0.56 -7.61 11.64
CA THR A 72 0.34 -8.75 11.82
C THR A 72 1.53 -8.72 10.85
N THR A 73 1.29 -8.31 9.61
CA THR A 73 2.32 -8.20 8.58
C THR A 73 3.28 -7.06 8.91
N ILE A 74 2.78 -5.90 9.33
CA ILE A 74 3.59 -4.76 9.79
C ILE A 74 4.52 -5.18 10.92
N ALA A 75 4.00 -5.88 11.94
CA ALA A 75 4.80 -6.36 13.05
C ALA A 75 5.93 -7.30 12.58
N LYS A 76 5.65 -8.21 11.65
CA LYS A 76 6.66 -9.14 11.09
C LYS A 76 7.71 -8.42 10.24
N ILE A 77 7.29 -7.48 9.41
CA ILE A 77 8.20 -6.66 8.59
C ILE A 77 9.11 -5.85 9.52
N GLY A 78 8.53 -5.10 10.48
CA GLY A 78 9.28 -4.30 11.43
C GLY A 78 10.29 -5.12 12.24
N LEU A 79 9.88 -6.31 12.71
CA LEU A 79 10.79 -7.24 13.40
C LEU A 79 11.93 -7.70 12.49
N ASN A 80 11.65 -8.04 11.24
CA ASN A 80 12.67 -8.53 10.30
C ASN A 80 13.73 -7.46 10.01
N TYR A 81 13.29 -6.23 9.66
CA TYR A 81 14.21 -5.13 9.41
C TYR A 81 15.02 -4.73 10.64
N TYR A 82 14.36 -4.68 11.82
CA TYR A 82 15.03 -4.32 13.08
C TYR A 82 16.04 -5.39 13.54
N THR A 83 15.64 -6.68 13.52
CA THR A 83 16.48 -7.74 14.11
C THR A 83 17.49 -8.32 13.14
N LYS A 84 17.15 -8.47 11.86
CA LYS A 84 18.04 -9.10 10.88
C LYS A 84 18.90 -8.12 10.11
N GLU A 85 18.35 -6.94 9.81
CA GLU A 85 19.05 -5.95 9.01
C GLU A 85 19.66 -4.83 9.87
N GLY A 86 19.34 -4.79 11.18
CA GLY A 86 19.83 -3.77 12.09
C GLY A 86 19.33 -2.36 11.79
N LYS A 87 18.25 -2.23 10.99
CA LYS A 87 17.67 -0.96 10.60
C LYS A 87 16.89 -0.32 11.76
N LYS A 88 16.95 0.99 11.86
CA LYS A 88 16.11 1.78 12.76
C LYS A 88 14.75 1.96 12.14
N VAL A 89 13.73 1.30 12.70
CA VAL A 89 12.36 1.30 12.19
C VAL A 89 11.47 2.15 13.08
N ILE A 90 10.54 2.89 12.50
CA ILE A 90 9.42 3.55 13.19
C ILE A 90 8.13 3.05 12.59
N ILE A 91 7.11 2.81 13.43
CA ILE A 91 5.78 2.41 12.99
C ILE A 91 4.83 3.59 13.18
N ALA A 92 4.03 3.89 12.15
CA ALA A 92 2.94 4.88 12.20
C ALA A 92 1.59 4.16 12.23
N ALA A 93 0.80 4.36 13.29
CA ALA A 93 -0.54 3.78 13.43
C ALA A 93 -1.58 4.66 12.72
N GLY A 94 -1.60 4.66 11.38
CA GLY A 94 -2.50 5.47 10.56
C GLY A 94 -3.95 4.97 10.53
N ASP A 95 -4.25 3.73 10.94
CA ASP A 95 -5.65 3.28 11.16
C ASP A 95 -6.23 3.92 12.44
N THR A 96 -6.50 5.22 12.37
CA THR A 96 -7.01 6.02 13.51
C THR A 96 -8.46 5.72 13.85
N PHE A 97 -9.18 5.01 13.00
CA PHE A 97 -10.59 4.68 13.20
C PHE A 97 -10.82 3.44 14.05
N ARG A 98 -9.75 2.70 14.36
CA ARG A 98 -9.82 1.44 15.09
C ARG A 98 -8.82 1.45 16.25
N ALA A 99 -9.27 1.98 17.41
CA ALA A 99 -8.44 2.00 18.61
C ALA A 99 -7.81 0.64 18.94
N ALA A 100 -8.56 -0.45 18.82
CA ALA A 100 -8.07 -1.79 19.06
C ALA A 100 -6.93 -2.21 18.09
N ALA A 101 -6.91 -1.72 16.87
CA ALA A 101 -5.82 -2.01 15.92
C ALA A 101 -4.54 -1.26 16.32
N ALA A 102 -4.66 0.02 16.68
CA ALA A 102 -3.54 0.83 17.17
C ALA A 102 -2.94 0.26 18.49
N ASP A 103 -3.80 -0.21 19.40
CA ASP A 103 -3.35 -0.82 20.64
C ASP A 103 -2.67 -2.18 20.40
N GLN A 104 -3.20 -3.01 19.51
CA GLN A 104 -2.57 -4.26 19.10
C GLN A 104 -1.19 -4.00 18.48
N LEU A 105 -1.10 -3.00 17.60
CA LEU A 105 0.16 -2.62 16.97
C LEU A 105 1.17 -2.10 18.02
N SER A 106 0.70 -1.34 19.02
CA SER A 106 1.53 -0.87 20.14
C SER A 106 2.12 -2.03 20.94
N ILE A 107 1.31 -3.05 21.28
CA ILE A 107 1.78 -4.24 21.98
C ILE A 107 2.89 -4.97 21.20
N TRP A 108 2.74 -5.05 19.86
CA TRP A 108 3.75 -5.64 19.01
C TRP A 108 5.02 -4.78 18.94
N ALA A 109 4.87 -3.47 18.76
CA ALA A 109 5.98 -2.52 18.71
C ALA A 109 6.82 -2.59 19.99
N ASP A 110 6.18 -2.62 21.16
CA ASP A 110 6.83 -2.76 22.47
C ASP A 110 7.59 -4.08 22.61
N ARG A 111 6.99 -5.20 22.17
CA ARG A 111 7.63 -6.53 22.20
C ARG A 111 8.89 -6.60 21.34
N VAL A 112 8.89 -5.91 20.22
CA VAL A 112 9.99 -5.88 19.25
C VAL A 112 11.03 -4.81 19.62
N GLY A 113 10.64 -3.84 20.44
CA GLY A 113 11.47 -2.68 20.78
C GLY A 113 11.51 -1.61 19.68
N VAL A 114 10.50 -1.56 18.84
CA VAL A 114 10.37 -0.60 17.74
C VAL A 114 9.49 0.57 18.18
N PRO A 115 9.93 1.83 18.01
CA PRO A 115 9.09 3.00 18.29
C PRO A 115 7.81 3.02 17.46
N ILE A 116 6.71 3.44 18.09
CA ILE A 116 5.42 3.65 17.40
C ILE A 116 4.94 5.09 17.61
N VAL A 117 4.45 5.71 16.54
CA VAL A 117 3.71 6.97 16.57
C VAL A 117 2.24 6.68 16.42
N LYS A 118 1.43 7.12 17.36
CA LYS A 118 -0.03 6.98 17.34
C LYS A 118 -0.69 8.22 17.92
N HIS A 119 -1.86 8.55 17.41
CA HIS A 119 -2.73 9.58 17.94
C HIS A 119 -3.97 8.95 18.59
N LYS A 120 -4.82 9.81 19.18
CA LYS A 120 -6.13 9.38 19.71
C LYS A 120 -7.04 8.93 18.57
N GLU A 121 -8.00 8.08 18.90
CA GLU A 121 -9.03 7.62 17.97
C GLU A 121 -9.73 8.79 17.26
N GLY A 122 -9.92 8.66 15.95
CA GLY A 122 -10.53 9.68 15.09
C GLY A 122 -9.61 10.84 14.70
N ALA A 123 -8.32 10.77 15.04
CA ALA A 123 -7.36 11.74 14.53
C ALA A 123 -7.19 11.64 13.01
N ASP A 124 -6.65 12.67 12.40
CA ASP A 124 -6.30 12.63 10.97
C ASP A 124 -5.14 11.64 10.73
N PRO A 125 -5.31 10.61 9.87
CA PRO A 125 -4.24 9.70 9.49
C PRO A 125 -3.00 10.41 8.95
N ALA A 126 -3.17 11.43 8.12
CA ALA A 126 -2.06 12.20 7.57
C ALA A 126 -1.22 12.89 8.65
N ALA A 127 -1.84 13.37 9.74
CA ALA A 127 -1.11 13.93 10.87
C ALA A 127 -0.26 12.88 11.60
N VAL A 128 -0.72 11.63 11.68
CA VAL A 128 0.06 10.52 12.27
C VAL A 128 1.29 10.21 11.42
N VAL A 129 1.10 10.16 10.09
CA VAL A 129 2.19 9.92 9.14
C VAL A 129 3.21 11.06 9.19
N TYR A 130 2.73 12.30 9.18
CA TYR A 130 3.60 13.48 9.29
C TYR A 130 4.47 13.44 10.55
N ASP A 131 3.88 13.19 11.72
CA ASP A 131 4.62 13.11 12.97
C ASP A 131 5.59 11.93 13.00
N ALA A 132 5.23 10.80 12.35
CA ALA A 132 6.13 9.67 12.20
C ALA A 132 7.33 10.01 11.32
N MET A 133 7.14 10.76 10.23
CA MET A 133 8.22 11.23 9.36
C MET A 133 9.14 12.21 10.09
N GLU A 134 8.59 13.15 10.84
CA GLU A 134 9.40 14.07 11.65
C GLU A 134 10.19 13.32 12.75
N ALA A 135 9.55 12.33 13.41
CA ALA A 135 10.24 11.49 14.37
C ALA A 135 11.36 10.65 13.71
N ALA A 136 11.13 10.18 12.48
CA ALA A 136 12.11 9.42 11.71
C ALA A 136 13.32 10.27 11.33
N LYS A 137 13.11 11.47 10.84
CA LYS A 137 14.18 12.43 10.57
C LYS A 137 14.99 12.74 11.83
N ALA A 138 14.32 13.09 12.93
CA ALA A 138 14.96 13.44 14.20
C ALA A 138 15.81 12.31 14.81
N ARG A 139 15.43 11.04 14.56
CA ARG A 139 16.12 9.85 15.10
C ARG A 139 17.05 9.19 14.10
N ASN A 140 17.19 9.74 12.88
CA ASN A 140 17.87 9.11 11.77
C ASN A 140 17.40 7.66 11.58
N ALA A 141 16.08 7.46 11.47
CA ALA A 141 15.49 6.17 11.18
C ALA A 141 15.68 5.84 9.70
N ASP A 142 15.84 4.55 9.42
CA ASP A 142 16.05 4.04 8.06
C ASP A 142 14.70 3.77 7.36
N LEU A 143 13.66 3.43 8.16
CA LEU A 143 12.39 2.95 7.66
C LEU A 143 11.20 3.45 8.51
N VAL A 144 10.15 3.91 7.84
CA VAL A 144 8.82 4.15 8.42
C VAL A 144 7.83 3.15 7.83
N ILE A 145 7.11 2.40 8.68
CA ILE A 145 6.06 1.49 8.24
C ILE A 145 4.72 2.07 8.69
N VAL A 146 3.85 2.33 7.71
CA VAL A 146 2.54 2.96 7.96
C VAL A 146 1.43 1.91 7.88
N ASP A 147 0.64 1.77 8.96
CA ASP A 147 -0.64 1.04 8.93
C ASP A 147 -1.73 1.96 8.40
N THR A 148 -2.56 1.47 7.49
CA THR A 148 -3.65 2.26 6.92
C THR A 148 -5.01 1.67 7.27
N ALA A 149 -6.05 2.50 7.24
CA ALA A 149 -7.42 2.04 7.38
C ALA A 149 -7.79 1.07 6.26
N GLY A 150 -8.50 0.00 6.61
CA GLY A 150 -8.91 -1.05 5.66
C GLY A 150 -10.36 -0.91 5.20
N ARG A 151 -10.83 0.30 4.93
CA ARG A 151 -12.24 0.55 4.58
C ARG A 151 -12.50 0.33 3.09
N LEU A 152 -13.09 -0.81 2.75
CA LEU A 152 -13.47 -1.11 1.37
C LEU A 152 -14.83 -0.52 0.95
N HIS A 153 -15.61 0.02 1.90
CA HIS A 153 -17.00 0.44 1.62
C HIS A 153 -17.10 1.67 0.74
N THR A 154 -16.01 2.42 0.59
CA THR A 154 -15.92 3.56 -0.33
C THR A 154 -14.54 3.53 -0.97
N LYS A 155 -14.43 2.88 -2.12
CA LYS A 155 -13.18 2.82 -2.92
C LYS A 155 -12.58 4.22 -3.15
N VAL A 156 -13.42 5.23 -3.28
CA VAL A 156 -13.03 6.63 -3.46
C VAL A 156 -12.32 7.16 -2.21
N ASN A 157 -12.87 6.91 -1.03
CA ASN A 157 -12.29 7.41 0.23
C ASN A 157 -10.93 6.77 0.56
N LEU A 158 -10.74 5.48 0.23
CA LEU A 158 -9.46 4.82 0.45
C LEU A 158 -8.37 5.39 -0.46
N MET A 159 -8.69 5.67 -1.72
CA MET A 159 -7.72 6.27 -2.65
C MET A 159 -7.38 7.71 -2.28
N GLU A 160 -8.38 8.51 -1.86
CA GLU A 160 -8.16 9.87 -1.37
C GLU A 160 -7.31 9.90 -0.08
N GLU A 161 -7.49 8.91 0.80
CA GLU A 161 -6.70 8.75 2.02
C GLU A 161 -5.25 8.38 1.67
N LEU A 162 -5.05 7.45 0.75
CA LEU A 162 -3.72 7.08 0.26
C LEU A 162 -2.99 8.24 -0.44
N GLU A 163 -3.71 9.06 -1.24
CA GLU A 163 -3.15 10.25 -1.88
C GLU A 163 -2.70 11.29 -0.85
N LYS A 164 -3.46 11.48 0.24
CA LYS A 164 -3.07 12.38 1.33
C LYS A 164 -1.85 11.87 2.09
N ASP A 165 -1.82 10.57 2.39
CA ASP A 165 -0.71 9.94 3.10
C ASP A 165 0.58 9.97 2.27
N TRP A 166 0.47 9.89 0.93
CA TRP A 166 1.59 9.95 0.00
C TRP A 166 2.10 11.38 -0.24
N GLY A 167 1.23 12.38 -0.08
CA GLY A 167 1.55 13.81 -0.30
C GLY A 167 2.11 14.53 0.92
N ALA A 168 2.19 13.87 2.07
CA ALA A 168 2.75 14.41 3.32
C ALA A 168 4.25 14.06 3.46
#